data_60a9e805b209ef219de1bca1488b7286
#
_entry.id   60a9e805b209ef219de1bca1488b7286
#
_cell.length_a   1.000
_cell.length_b   1.000
_cell.length_c   1.000
_cell.angle_alpha   90.00
_cell.angle_beta   90.00
_cell.angle_gamma   90.00
#
_symmetry.space_group_name_H-M   'P 1'
#
loop_
_entity.id
_entity.type
_entity.pdbx_description
1 polymer ?
#
loop_
_entity_poly.entity_id
_entity_poly.type
_entity_poly.pdbx_seq_one_letter_code
_entity_poly.pdbx_strand_id
1 'polypeptide(L)'
;MKVYLTLIFLTVATISQAQFNLNFYQMQGATPQNTNYNPAVFPKAKVFVSLPGISGIDLSVNNSFGMLDILTETGDSTLIDIDRFLADQKDGAYFNATASITDLMIGFRTGENGFVTLFVNERVDATYFYPLKLVNFIWDGNANYLGESYEIDDISYDFTHYREIGVG
;
A
#
# COMPACT_ATOMS: atom_id res chain seq x y z
N MET A 1 16.66 -20.23 -16.30
CA MET A 1 15.94 -18.96 -16.43
C MET A 1 14.45 -19.09 -16.07
N LYS A 2 13.68 -20.03 -16.66
CA LYS A 2 12.25 -20.21 -16.35
C LYS A 2 11.97 -20.50 -14.86
N VAL A 3 12.78 -21.33 -14.20
CA VAL A 3 12.60 -21.70 -12.78
C VAL A 3 12.79 -20.49 -11.84
N TYR A 4 13.76 -19.61 -12.12
CA TYR A 4 13.96 -18.39 -11.33
C TYR A 4 12.81 -17.39 -11.51
N LEU A 5 12.27 -17.29 -12.72
CA LEU A 5 11.11 -16.44 -12.99
C LEU A 5 9.87 -16.95 -12.24
N THR A 6 9.67 -18.25 -12.20
CA THR A 6 8.56 -18.89 -11.46
C THR A 6 8.73 -18.70 -9.95
N LEU A 7 9.94 -18.81 -9.42
CA LEU A 7 10.23 -18.55 -8.02
C LEU A 7 10.01 -17.08 -7.63
N ILE A 8 10.44 -16.15 -8.47
CA ILE A 8 10.17 -14.71 -8.27
C ILE A 8 8.67 -14.43 -8.32
N PHE A 9 7.95 -15.01 -9.27
CA PHE A 9 6.49 -14.84 -9.36
C PHE A 9 5.77 -15.44 -8.15
N LEU A 10 6.22 -16.59 -7.66
CA LEU A 10 5.67 -17.22 -6.46
C LEU A 10 5.93 -16.39 -5.20
N THR A 11 7.13 -15.82 -5.06
CA THR A 11 7.46 -14.93 -3.93
C THR A 11 6.67 -13.61 -4.00
N VAL A 12 6.49 -13.03 -5.16
CA VAL A 12 5.64 -11.82 -5.34
C VAL A 12 4.17 -12.13 -5.04
N ALA A 13 3.66 -13.27 -5.47
CA ALA A 13 2.27 -13.68 -5.20
C ALA A 13 2.00 -13.93 -3.69
N THR A 14 3.00 -14.34 -2.92
CA THR A 14 2.86 -14.50 -1.47
C THR A 14 2.92 -13.19 -0.69
N ILE A 15 3.43 -12.12 -1.30
CA ILE A 15 3.50 -10.78 -0.69
C ILE A 15 2.21 -9.97 -0.95
N SER A 16 1.41 -10.34 -1.94
CA SER A 16 0.17 -9.64 -2.29
C SER A 16 -1.00 -9.93 -1.33
N GLN A 17 -0.74 -9.79 -0.03
CA GLN A 17 -1.79 -9.82 1.00
C GLN A 17 -2.28 -8.39 1.22
N ALA A 18 -3.17 -7.91 0.36
CA ALA A 18 -3.80 -6.60 0.47
C ALA A 18 -4.64 -6.40 1.76
N GLN A 19 -4.67 -7.40 2.66
CA GLN A 19 -5.49 -7.41 3.86
C GLN A 19 -4.68 -7.67 5.13
N PHE A 20 -3.39 -7.34 5.15
CA PHE A 20 -2.54 -7.63 6.31
C PHE A 20 -3.10 -7.03 7.62
N ASN A 21 -3.68 -5.85 7.55
CA ASN A 21 -4.28 -5.16 8.69
C ASN A 21 -5.55 -5.83 9.21
N LEU A 22 -6.37 -6.39 8.33
CA LEU A 22 -7.56 -7.15 8.71
C LEU A 22 -7.23 -8.43 9.48
N ASN A 23 -6.10 -9.05 9.20
CA ASN A 23 -5.65 -10.23 9.94
C ASN A 23 -5.32 -9.90 11.39
N PHE A 24 -4.66 -8.76 11.66
CA PHE A 24 -4.42 -8.31 13.04
C PHE A 24 -5.72 -7.96 13.76
N TYR A 25 -6.67 -7.34 13.08
CA TYR A 25 -7.98 -7.06 13.65
C TYR A 25 -8.72 -8.34 14.07
N GLN A 26 -8.60 -9.41 13.28
CA GLN A 26 -9.21 -10.71 13.59
C GLN A 26 -8.49 -11.47 14.71
N MET A 27 -7.21 -11.20 14.95
CA MET A 27 -6.39 -11.83 16.00
C MET A 27 -6.65 -11.26 17.40
N GLN A 28 -7.90 -10.99 17.75
CA GLN A 28 -8.33 -10.32 18.98
C GLN A 28 -7.56 -10.75 20.23
N GLY A 29 -6.78 -9.84 20.81
CA GLY A 29 -6.02 -10.06 22.04
C GLY A 29 -4.84 -11.03 21.94
N ALA A 30 -4.58 -11.62 20.78
CA ALA A 30 -3.45 -12.54 20.57
C ALA A 30 -2.12 -11.80 20.40
N THR A 31 -2.17 -10.63 19.75
CA THR A 31 -0.99 -9.81 19.48
C THR A 31 -1.16 -8.39 20.00
N PRO A 32 -0.09 -7.77 20.52
CA PRO A 32 -0.11 -6.37 20.97
C PRO A 32 -0.45 -5.38 19.86
N GLN A 33 -0.08 -5.68 18.63
CA GLN A 33 -0.30 -4.84 17.45
C GLN A 33 -1.79 -4.57 17.20
N ASN A 34 -2.65 -5.46 17.69
CA ASN A 34 -4.10 -5.28 17.57
C ASN A 34 -4.62 -3.98 18.21
N THR A 35 -3.95 -3.48 19.24
CA THR A 35 -4.33 -2.22 19.90
C THR A 35 -4.20 -0.99 18.99
N ASN A 36 -3.35 -1.06 17.94
CA ASN A 36 -3.23 0.01 16.94
C ASN A 36 -4.47 0.11 16.05
N TYR A 37 -5.21 -1.00 15.89
CA TYR A 37 -6.39 -1.07 15.02
C TYR A 37 -7.70 -1.04 15.81
N ASN A 38 -7.66 -1.61 17.03
CA ASN A 38 -8.81 -1.63 17.91
C ASN A 38 -8.36 -1.47 19.38
N PRO A 39 -8.33 -0.24 19.89
CA PRO A 39 -7.91 0.04 21.26
C PRO A 39 -8.85 -0.55 22.32
N ALA A 40 -10.04 -1.01 21.96
CA ALA A 40 -10.96 -1.68 22.87
C ALA A 40 -10.56 -3.16 23.14
N VAL A 41 -9.63 -3.70 22.38
CA VAL A 41 -9.18 -5.11 22.54
C VAL A 41 -7.83 -5.11 23.27
N PHE A 42 -7.85 -5.55 24.50
CA PHE A 42 -6.65 -5.65 25.33
C PHE A 42 -5.85 -6.94 25.05
N PRO A 43 -4.52 -6.86 24.93
CA PRO A 43 -3.67 -8.03 24.86
C PRO A 43 -3.82 -8.89 26.14
N LYS A 44 -3.69 -10.20 25.98
CA LYS A 44 -3.69 -11.13 27.13
C LYS A 44 -2.47 -10.95 28.04
N ALA A 45 -1.38 -10.43 27.49
CA ALA A 45 -0.16 -10.15 28.24
C ALA A 45 -0.38 -9.04 29.28
N LYS A 46 0.25 -9.17 30.44
CA LYS A 46 0.24 -8.10 31.46
C LYS A 46 1.14 -6.93 31.08
N VAL A 47 2.26 -7.24 30.42
CA VAL A 47 3.23 -6.27 29.91
C VAL A 47 3.74 -6.79 28.57
N PHE A 48 3.95 -5.92 27.62
CA PHE A 48 4.66 -6.24 26.40
C PHE A 48 5.59 -5.10 25.98
N VAL A 49 6.61 -5.47 25.24
CA VAL A 49 7.52 -4.53 24.57
C VAL A 49 7.69 -5.02 23.13
N SER A 50 7.43 -4.16 22.20
CA SER A 50 7.67 -4.39 20.77
C SER A 50 8.92 -3.62 20.35
N LEU A 51 9.72 -4.21 19.49
CA LEU A 51 10.98 -3.65 18.99
C LEU A 51 10.89 -3.39 17.48
N PRO A 52 11.70 -2.45 16.96
CA PRO A 52 11.75 -2.13 15.53
C PRO A 52 11.94 -3.36 14.66
N GLY A 53 11.21 -3.43 13.55
CA GLY A 53 11.27 -4.52 12.59
C GLY A 53 10.59 -5.84 13.00
N ILE A 54 10.40 -6.09 14.30
CA ILE A 54 9.69 -7.27 14.83
C ILE A 54 8.22 -6.95 15.06
N SER A 55 7.91 -5.70 15.32
CA SER A 55 6.56 -5.23 15.69
C SER A 55 5.61 -5.07 14.50
N GLY A 56 6.12 -5.26 13.32
CA GLY A 56 5.37 -5.17 12.07
C GLY A 56 5.78 -3.99 11.20
N ILE A 57 5.74 -4.23 9.91
CA ILE A 57 5.84 -3.23 8.86
C ILE A 57 4.54 -3.32 8.08
N ASP A 58 3.89 -2.19 7.95
CA ASP A 58 2.65 -2.03 7.21
C ASP A 58 2.94 -1.36 5.88
N LEU A 59 2.61 -2.01 4.79
CA LEU A 59 2.81 -1.48 3.45
C LEU A 59 1.47 -1.50 2.73
N SER A 60 1.09 -0.37 2.17
CA SER A 60 -0.09 -0.26 1.33
C SER A 60 0.27 0.42 0.02
N VAL A 61 -0.29 -0.09 -1.06
CA VAL A 61 -0.16 0.49 -2.39
C VAL A 61 -1.54 0.65 -2.96
N ASN A 62 -1.84 1.86 -3.39
CA ASN A 62 -3.11 2.20 -4.02
C ASN A 62 -2.83 2.90 -5.34
N ASN A 63 -3.71 2.75 -6.30
CA ASN A 63 -3.71 3.51 -7.54
C ASN A 63 -5.13 3.96 -7.88
N SER A 64 -5.25 4.89 -8.81
CA SER A 64 -6.54 5.45 -9.24
C SER A 64 -7.36 4.52 -10.14
N PHE A 65 -6.81 3.40 -10.56
CA PHE A 65 -7.49 2.44 -11.44
C PHE A 65 -7.33 1.01 -10.93
N GLY A 66 -8.32 0.18 -11.20
CA GLY A 66 -8.31 -1.24 -10.90
C GLY A 66 -7.78 -2.08 -12.07
N MET A 67 -7.40 -3.31 -11.77
CA MET A 67 -7.03 -4.26 -12.83
C MET A 67 -8.18 -4.49 -13.83
N LEU A 68 -9.43 -4.41 -13.37
CA LEU A 68 -10.61 -4.60 -14.21
C LEU A 68 -10.86 -3.45 -15.18
N ASP A 69 -10.32 -2.26 -14.91
CA ASP A 69 -10.47 -1.10 -15.80
C ASP A 69 -9.65 -1.26 -17.08
N ILE A 70 -8.57 -2.04 -17.02
CA ILE A 70 -7.68 -2.31 -18.15
C ILE A 70 -7.96 -3.67 -18.84
N LEU A 71 -8.89 -4.45 -18.31
CA LEU A 71 -9.24 -5.76 -18.86
C LEU A 71 -10.60 -5.69 -19.56
N THR A 72 -10.66 -6.31 -20.75
CA THR A 72 -11.89 -6.48 -21.52
C THR A 72 -12.11 -7.96 -21.82
N GLU A 73 -13.31 -8.43 -21.56
CA GLU A 73 -13.72 -9.79 -21.94
C GLU A 73 -14.26 -9.81 -23.37
N THR A 74 -13.70 -10.65 -24.21
CA THR A 74 -14.15 -10.86 -25.58
C THR A 74 -14.33 -12.36 -25.82
N GLY A 75 -15.57 -12.82 -25.69
CA GLY A 75 -15.87 -14.26 -25.73
C GLY A 75 -15.23 -15.00 -24.56
N ASP A 76 -14.42 -16.03 -24.83
CA ASP A 76 -13.71 -16.82 -23.81
C ASP A 76 -12.30 -16.26 -23.48
N SER A 77 -11.97 -15.07 -23.95
CA SER A 77 -10.64 -14.47 -23.79
C SER A 77 -10.72 -13.16 -23.01
N THR A 78 -9.77 -12.97 -22.11
CA THR A 78 -9.56 -11.68 -21.43
C THR A 78 -8.38 -10.97 -22.10
N LEU A 79 -8.61 -9.77 -22.58
CA LEU A 79 -7.63 -8.93 -23.26
C LEU A 79 -7.31 -7.69 -22.43
N ILE A 80 -6.09 -7.19 -22.57
CA ILE A 80 -5.69 -5.88 -22.04
C ILE A 80 -6.10 -4.84 -23.09
N ASP A 81 -6.97 -3.92 -22.68
CA ASP A 81 -7.51 -2.85 -23.52
C ASP A 81 -7.12 -1.50 -22.94
N ILE A 82 -5.92 -1.07 -23.27
CA ILE A 82 -5.38 0.23 -22.81
C ILE A 82 -6.09 1.39 -23.50
N ASP A 83 -6.51 1.25 -24.75
CA ASP A 83 -7.19 2.31 -25.48
C ASP A 83 -8.53 2.65 -24.82
N ARG A 84 -9.29 1.65 -24.40
CA ARG A 84 -10.51 1.83 -23.63
C ARG A 84 -10.22 2.47 -22.28
N PHE A 85 -9.22 1.99 -21.56
CA PHE A 85 -8.81 2.57 -20.28
C PHE A 85 -8.49 4.05 -20.41
N LEU A 86 -7.72 4.42 -21.45
CA LEU A 86 -7.34 5.82 -21.69
C LEU A 86 -8.53 6.69 -22.09
N ALA A 87 -9.49 6.15 -22.83
CA ALA A 87 -10.71 6.86 -23.22
C ALA A 87 -11.65 7.15 -22.02
N ASP A 88 -11.69 6.23 -21.05
CA ASP A 88 -12.55 6.35 -19.87
C ASP A 88 -11.95 7.27 -18.78
N GLN A 89 -10.65 7.49 -18.79
CA GLN A 89 -9.97 8.37 -17.82
C GLN A 89 -10.02 9.83 -18.28
N LYS A 90 -10.43 10.75 -17.39
CA LYS A 90 -10.58 12.17 -17.75
C LYS A 90 -9.44 13.06 -17.25
N ASP A 91 -8.85 12.79 -16.09
CA ASP A 91 -8.05 13.75 -15.32
C ASP A 91 -6.71 13.20 -14.81
N GLY A 92 -6.04 12.33 -15.54
CA GLY A 92 -4.80 11.74 -15.07
C GLY A 92 -5.01 10.65 -14.02
N ALA A 93 -3.93 10.12 -13.51
CA ALA A 93 -3.95 9.01 -12.57
C ALA A 93 -2.93 9.24 -11.44
N TYR A 94 -3.10 8.51 -10.36
CA TYR A 94 -2.16 8.54 -9.25
C TYR A 94 -1.77 7.13 -8.81
N PHE A 95 -0.58 7.06 -8.26
CA PHE A 95 -0.05 5.92 -7.53
C PHE A 95 0.34 6.40 -6.14
N ASN A 96 -0.17 5.75 -5.10
CA ASN A 96 0.13 6.07 -3.72
C ASN A 96 0.73 4.85 -3.04
N ALA A 97 1.83 5.05 -2.33
CA ALA A 97 2.46 4.04 -1.50
C ALA A 97 2.58 4.57 -0.07
N THR A 98 2.08 3.82 0.89
CA THR A 98 2.22 4.14 2.30
C THR A 98 2.98 3.05 3.03
N ALA A 99 3.85 3.46 3.94
CA ALA A 99 4.56 2.57 4.83
C ALA A 99 4.41 3.04 6.28
N SER A 100 4.18 2.11 7.19
CA SER A 100 4.19 2.38 8.62
C SER A 100 5.02 1.33 9.34
N ILE A 101 5.92 1.78 10.19
CA ILE A 101 6.80 0.94 10.98
C ILE A 101 6.62 1.30 12.44
N THR A 102 6.31 0.32 13.27
CA THR A 102 6.32 0.53 14.72
C THR A 102 7.74 0.36 15.25
N ASP A 103 8.38 1.47 15.62
CA ASP A 103 9.73 1.47 16.18
C ASP A 103 9.76 0.94 17.60
N LEU A 104 8.80 1.40 18.40
CA LEU A 104 8.68 0.99 19.80
C LEU A 104 7.21 0.96 20.18
N MET A 105 6.81 -0.06 20.89
CA MET A 105 5.52 -0.08 21.56
C MET A 105 5.66 -0.78 22.89
N ILE A 106 5.28 -0.10 23.95
CA ILE A 106 5.27 -0.64 25.31
C ILE A 106 3.84 -0.59 25.81
N GLY A 107 3.37 -1.68 26.34
CA GLY A 107 2.03 -1.72 26.94
C GLY A 107 2.02 -2.44 28.26
N PHE A 108 1.16 -2.00 29.16
CA PHE A 108 0.98 -2.61 30.47
C PHE A 108 -0.46 -2.50 30.95
N ARG A 109 -0.88 -3.53 31.64
CA ARG A 109 -2.22 -3.63 32.23
C ARG A 109 -2.28 -2.85 33.53
N THR A 110 -3.26 -1.95 33.67
CA THR A 110 -3.46 -1.09 34.86
C THR A 110 -4.57 -1.60 35.78
N GLY A 111 -5.08 -2.80 35.53
CA GLY A 111 -6.17 -3.41 36.31
C GLY A 111 -6.88 -4.48 35.49
N GLU A 112 -8.07 -4.85 35.90
CA GLU A 112 -8.86 -5.86 35.18
C GLU A 112 -9.34 -5.34 33.81
N ASN A 113 -9.71 -4.06 33.74
CA ASN A 113 -10.33 -3.42 32.59
C ASN A 113 -9.51 -2.23 32.02
N GLY A 114 -8.25 -2.11 32.41
CA GLY A 114 -7.39 -1.02 31.98
C GLY A 114 -6.12 -1.51 31.32
N PHE A 115 -5.71 -0.83 30.26
CA PHE A 115 -4.48 -1.09 29.56
C PHE A 115 -3.92 0.23 29.03
N VAL A 116 -2.64 0.48 29.24
CA VAL A 116 -1.97 1.68 28.74
C VAL A 116 -0.90 1.29 27.75
N THR A 117 -0.83 2.00 26.64
CA THR A 117 0.21 1.84 25.62
C THR A 117 0.96 3.14 25.40
N LEU A 118 2.26 3.02 25.16
CA LEU A 118 3.12 4.06 24.66
C LEU A 118 3.69 3.56 23.33
N PHE A 119 3.64 4.38 22.29
CA PHE A 119 4.14 3.93 20.99
C PHE A 119 4.89 5.03 20.23
N VAL A 120 5.79 4.58 19.39
CA VAL A 120 6.50 5.40 18.41
C VAL A 120 6.38 4.70 17.08
N ASN A 121 5.79 5.38 16.10
CA ASN A 121 5.63 4.89 14.73
C ASN A 121 6.32 5.84 13.75
N GLU A 122 6.98 5.28 12.75
CA GLU A 122 7.39 6.01 11.56
C GLU A 122 6.35 5.80 10.46
N ARG A 123 5.95 6.88 9.81
CA ARG A 123 5.02 6.83 8.69
C ARG A 123 5.60 7.54 7.48
N VAL A 124 5.50 6.89 6.34
CA VAL A 124 5.87 7.42 5.04
C VAL A 124 4.66 7.32 4.12
N ASP A 125 4.35 8.40 3.47
CA ASP A 125 3.33 8.47 2.43
C ASP A 125 3.96 9.10 1.19
N ALA A 126 3.82 8.43 0.05
CA ALA A 126 4.35 8.89 -1.22
C ALA A 126 3.26 8.77 -2.27
N THR A 127 2.86 9.89 -2.83
CA THR A 127 1.87 9.95 -3.91
C THR A 127 2.52 10.50 -5.16
N TYR A 128 2.36 9.81 -6.27
CA TYR A 128 2.80 10.22 -7.58
C TYR A 128 1.58 10.42 -8.49
N PHE A 129 1.41 11.63 -8.98
CA PHE A 129 0.38 11.98 -9.96
C PHE A 129 1.01 12.03 -11.33
N TYR A 130 0.34 11.47 -12.32
CA TYR A 130 0.80 11.44 -13.69
C TYR A 130 -0.35 11.67 -14.68
N PRO A 131 -0.11 12.44 -15.75
CA PRO A 131 -1.11 12.68 -16.77
C PRO A 131 -1.26 11.47 -17.68
N LEU A 132 -2.42 11.31 -18.26
CA LEU A 132 -2.67 10.25 -19.24
C LEU A 132 -1.79 10.36 -20.49
N LYS A 133 -1.36 11.55 -20.83
CA LYS A 133 -0.37 11.78 -21.91
C LYS A 133 0.92 10.99 -21.69
N LEU A 134 1.36 10.83 -20.43
CA LEU A 134 2.52 9.99 -20.11
C LEU A 134 2.23 8.51 -20.38
N VAL A 135 1.05 8.03 -20.04
CA VAL A 135 0.65 6.65 -20.28
C VAL A 135 0.54 6.37 -21.77
N ASN A 136 -0.10 7.27 -22.53
CA ASN A 136 -0.17 7.21 -24.00
C ASN A 136 1.24 7.16 -24.62
N PHE A 137 2.13 8.03 -24.18
CA PHE A 137 3.50 8.07 -24.71
C PHE A 137 4.27 6.76 -24.45
N ILE A 138 4.08 6.16 -23.25
CA ILE A 138 4.70 4.88 -22.92
C ILE A 138 4.11 3.75 -23.75
N TRP A 139 2.78 3.77 -23.97
CA TRP A 139 2.06 2.72 -24.68
C TRP A 139 2.30 2.77 -26.19
N ASP A 140 2.10 3.93 -26.80
CA ASP A 140 2.24 4.12 -28.25
C ASP A 140 3.70 4.24 -28.70
N GLY A 141 4.59 4.56 -27.76
CA GLY A 141 5.98 4.88 -28.05
C GLY A 141 6.14 6.27 -28.68
N ASN A 142 7.34 6.57 -29.11
CA ASN A 142 7.71 7.86 -29.69
C ASN A 142 7.55 7.95 -31.22
N ALA A 143 7.13 6.88 -31.87
CA ALA A 143 7.10 6.80 -33.34
C ALA A 143 6.16 7.85 -33.96
N ASN A 144 5.06 8.15 -33.28
CA ASN A 144 4.05 9.13 -33.74
C ASN A 144 4.48 10.59 -33.53
N TYR A 145 5.56 10.84 -32.77
CA TYR A 145 5.99 12.17 -32.33
C TYR A 145 7.39 12.54 -32.86
N LEU A 146 7.91 11.81 -33.85
CA LEU A 146 9.25 12.05 -34.40
C LEU A 146 9.31 13.43 -35.06
N GLY A 147 10.18 14.27 -34.53
CA GLY A 147 10.37 15.66 -35.03
C GLY A 147 9.42 16.69 -34.43
N GLU A 148 8.57 16.29 -33.51
CA GLU A 148 7.65 17.15 -32.76
C GLU A 148 8.02 17.22 -31.27
N SER A 149 7.59 18.27 -30.58
CA SER A 149 7.69 18.39 -29.15
C SER A 149 6.43 17.79 -28.51
N TYR A 150 6.60 16.79 -27.67
CA TYR A 150 5.50 16.20 -26.90
C TYR A 150 5.58 16.70 -25.46
N GLU A 151 4.62 17.54 -25.10
CA GLU A 151 4.56 18.10 -23.76
C GLU A 151 3.82 17.15 -22.81
N ILE A 152 4.53 16.74 -21.76
CA ILE A 152 3.97 15.96 -20.65
C ILE A 152 3.90 16.90 -19.45
N ASP A 153 2.72 17.45 -19.22
CA ASP A 153 2.43 18.37 -18.14
C ASP A 153 1.88 17.62 -16.92
N ASP A 154 1.70 18.34 -15.81
CA ASP A 154 0.97 17.87 -14.63
C ASP A 154 1.54 16.60 -13.95
N ILE A 155 2.84 16.37 -14.08
CA ILE A 155 3.52 15.38 -13.24
C ILE A 155 3.80 16.04 -11.90
N SER A 156 3.31 15.43 -10.82
CA SER A 156 3.62 15.87 -9.48
C SER A 156 3.84 14.71 -8.54
N TYR A 157 4.58 14.97 -7.48
CA TYR A 157 4.77 14.01 -6.41
C TYR A 157 4.59 14.70 -5.06
N ASP A 158 4.00 14.00 -4.14
CA ASP A 158 3.92 14.37 -2.74
C ASP A 158 4.64 13.31 -1.92
N PHE A 159 5.49 13.74 -1.02
CA PHE A 159 6.21 12.85 -0.13
C PHE A 159 6.14 13.39 1.29
N THR A 160 5.56 12.62 2.18
CA THR A 160 5.45 12.96 3.58
C THR A 160 6.10 11.88 4.44
N HIS A 161 6.97 12.29 5.36
CA HIS A 161 7.54 11.43 6.38
C HIS A 161 7.34 12.09 7.74
N TYR A 162 6.79 11.36 8.68
CA TYR A 162 6.62 11.86 10.04
C TYR A 162 6.73 10.74 11.08
N ARG A 163 7.12 11.15 12.27
CA ARG A 163 7.15 10.31 13.46
C ARG A 163 5.96 10.62 14.33
N GLU A 164 5.23 9.60 14.69
CA GLU A 164 4.10 9.65 15.60
C GLU A 164 4.52 9.10 16.96
N ILE A 165 4.31 9.88 18.02
CA ILE A 165 4.51 9.47 19.41
C ILE A 165 3.16 9.57 20.09
N GLY A 166 2.67 8.48 20.65
CA GLY A 166 1.33 8.43 21.20
C GLY A 166 1.24 7.66 22.50
N VAL A 167 0.13 7.94 23.18
CA VAL A 167 -0.33 7.24 24.39
C VAL A 167 -1.74 6.78 24.14
N GLY A 168 -2.02 5.53 24.44
CA GLY A 168 -3.34 4.92 24.31
C GLY A 168 -3.77 4.17 25.56
#